data_9f2cecbf4187dde5f22ed3256cbd12ac
#
_entry.id   9f2cecbf4187dde5f22ed3256cbd12ac
#
_cell.length_a   1.000
_cell.length_b   1.000
_cell.length_c   1.000
_cell.angle_alpha   90.00
_cell.angle_beta   90.00
_cell.angle_gamma   90.00
#
_symmetry.space_group_name_H-M   'P 1'
#
loop_
_entity.id
_entity.type
_entity.pdbx_description
1 polymer ?
#
loop_
_entity_poly.entity_id
_entity_poly.type
_entity_poly.pdbx_seq_one_letter_code
_entity_poly.pdbx_strand_id
1 'polypeptide(L)'
;LNSMVPTGLMRRYLKEEGEATNYEDTRSDATRRRLGVRARDLYRLVERMRGTAALEMEEYQLLERLLREQCEIGGKDDGVPTEDDDDAGEGNEPITLKKPSEVSPGSLQTPHDVDVTYSGHKGKGYEVQVAETCDDKNITQIITYVEPTPSSGSDAAVPEPFIDALNERNIQPDELFADTTYGSGKNVYEAEIWGTELVSPVAGNKPCGA
;
A
#
# COMPACT_ATOMS: atom_id res chain seq x y z
N LEU A 1 25.30 9.30 16.29
CA LEU A 1 24.13 9.66 15.47
C LEU A 1 23.69 11.12 15.68
N ASN A 2 23.58 11.61 16.93
CA ASN A 2 23.14 12.99 17.21
C ASN A 2 23.99 14.09 16.54
N SER A 3 25.28 13.87 16.30
CA SER A 3 26.14 14.85 15.61
C SER A 3 25.96 14.87 14.09
N MET A 4 25.28 13.90 13.53
CA MET A 4 25.06 13.77 12.08
C MET A 4 23.76 14.38 11.60
N VAL A 5 22.78 14.55 12.48
CA VAL A 5 21.48 15.14 12.14
C VAL A 5 21.54 16.67 12.29
N PRO A 6 21.14 17.46 11.29
CA PRO A 6 21.09 18.91 11.39
C PRO A 6 20.19 19.38 12.54
N THR A 7 20.63 20.39 13.27
CA THR A 7 19.92 20.91 14.47
C THR A 7 18.50 21.37 14.12
N GLY A 8 18.29 21.93 12.93
CA GLY A 8 16.96 22.34 12.45
C GLY A 8 15.99 21.17 12.29
N LEU A 9 16.47 20.03 11.76
CA LEU A 9 15.67 18.80 11.65
C LEU A 9 15.35 18.25 13.04
N MET A 10 16.33 18.22 13.95
CA MET A 10 16.09 17.78 15.33
C MET A 10 14.99 18.60 15.99
N ARG A 11 15.05 19.93 15.89
CA ARG A 11 14.04 20.83 16.46
C ARG A 11 12.66 20.65 15.84
N ARG A 12 12.56 20.33 14.55
CA ARG A 12 11.30 20.16 13.82
C ARG A 12 10.62 18.84 14.13
N TYR A 13 11.38 17.76 14.28
CA TYR A 13 10.84 16.39 14.37
C TYR A 13 10.98 15.74 15.75
N LEU A 14 11.95 16.12 16.54
CA LEU A 14 12.11 15.62 17.91
C LEU A 14 11.44 16.62 18.88
N LYS A 15 10.15 16.43 19.07
CA LYS A 15 9.35 17.18 20.03
C LYS A 15 9.45 16.56 21.42
N GLU A 16 9.27 17.38 22.45
CA GLU A 16 9.16 16.88 23.82
C GLU A 16 7.89 16.06 24.02
N GLU A 17 7.95 15.11 24.94
CA GLU A 17 6.84 14.23 25.27
C GLU A 17 5.61 15.05 25.73
N GLY A 18 4.49 14.97 25.01
CA GLY A 18 3.26 15.72 25.29
C GLY A 18 2.91 16.84 24.29
N GLU A 19 3.76 17.18 23.34
CA GLU A 19 3.38 18.05 22.23
C GLU A 19 2.45 17.33 21.25
N ALA A 20 1.29 17.92 20.99
CA ALA A 20 0.30 17.36 20.07
C ALA A 20 0.87 17.14 18.66
N THR A 21 0.78 15.93 18.17
CA THR A 21 0.96 15.64 16.74
C THR A 21 -0.25 16.20 16.01
N ASN A 22 -0.06 17.23 15.21
CA ASN A 22 -1.12 17.79 14.38
C ASN A 22 -1.49 16.78 13.28
N TYR A 23 -2.57 16.05 13.52
CA TYR A 23 -3.30 15.33 12.47
C TYR A 23 -4.04 16.39 11.65
N GLU A 24 -3.48 16.77 10.52
CA GLU A 24 -4.06 17.79 9.67
C GLU A 24 -4.73 17.20 8.42
N ASP A 25 -5.75 17.90 7.94
CA ASP A 25 -6.40 17.60 6.66
C ASP A 25 -5.36 17.63 5.52
N THR A 26 -5.11 16.48 4.92
CA THR A 26 -4.13 16.29 3.85
C THR A 26 -4.53 16.95 2.52
N ARG A 27 -5.72 17.55 2.43
CA ARG A 27 -6.28 18.13 1.21
C ARG A 27 -6.01 19.62 1.05
N SER A 28 -5.56 20.29 2.10
CA SER A 28 -5.30 21.73 2.04
C SER A 28 -3.98 22.07 1.34
N ASP A 29 -3.90 23.25 0.73
CA ASP A 29 -2.66 23.74 0.11
C ASP A 29 -1.53 23.93 1.15
N ALA A 30 -1.88 24.27 2.38
CA ALA A 30 -0.94 24.36 3.49
C ALA A 30 -0.28 22.99 3.76
N THR A 31 -1.06 21.90 3.70
CA THR A 31 -0.53 20.56 3.88
C THR A 31 0.39 20.14 2.73
N ARG A 32 0.06 20.50 1.48
CA ARG A 32 0.96 20.24 0.33
C ARG A 32 2.31 20.94 0.51
N ARG A 33 2.32 22.21 0.96
CA ARG A 33 3.58 22.93 1.27
C ARG A 33 4.39 22.20 2.32
N ARG A 34 3.76 21.77 3.43
CA ARG A 34 4.43 21.00 4.49
C ARG A 34 4.96 19.66 4.01
N LEU A 35 4.24 18.95 3.12
CA LEU A 35 4.74 17.73 2.51
C LEU A 35 5.99 18.00 1.66
N GLY A 36 6.05 19.10 0.91
CA GLY A 36 7.23 19.52 0.18
C GLY A 36 8.43 19.78 1.10
N VAL A 37 8.23 20.45 2.25
CA VAL A 37 9.27 20.64 3.25
C VAL A 37 9.75 19.29 3.80
N ARG A 38 8.82 18.41 4.17
CA ARG A 38 9.16 17.06 4.67
C ARG A 38 9.93 16.22 3.65
N ALA A 39 9.59 16.33 2.38
CA ALA A 39 10.30 15.63 1.31
C ALA A 39 11.76 16.12 1.20
N ARG A 40 11.99 17.44 1.27
CA ARG A 40 13.33 18.02 1.28
C ARG A 40 14.12 17.60 2.51
N ASP A 41 13.51 17.66 3.69
CA ASP A 41 14.15 17.22 4.93
C ASP A 41 14.52 15.74 4.89
N LEU A 42 13.63 14.90 4.35
CA LEU A 42 13.88 13.48 4.15
C LEU A 42 15.07 13.25 3.19
N TYR A 43 15.09 13.97 2.08
CA TYR A 43 16.18 13.88 1.11
C TYR A 43 17.52 14.28 1.75
N ARG A 44 17.58 15.42 2.46
CA ARG A 44 18.78 15.90 3.17
C ARG A 44 19.27 14.86 4.17
N LEU A 45 18.34 14.25 4.93
CA LEU A 45 18.68 13.25 5.93
C LEU A 45 19.25 11.98 5.27
N VAL A 46 18.60 11.46 4.24
CA VAL A 46 19.04 10.28 3.50
C VAL A 46 20.41 10.51 2.87
N GLU A 47 20.61 11.63 2.17
CA GLU A 47 21.90 11.96 1.54
C GLU A 47 23.03 12.12 2.57
N ARG A 48 22.76 12.75 3.70
CA ARG A 48 23.75 12.97 4.75
C ARG A 48 24.17 11.67 5.45
N MET A 49 23.26 10.71 5.54
CA MET A 49 23.53 9.41 6.16
C MET A 49 24.09 8.39 5.16
N ARG A 50 24.07 8.71 3.86
CA ARG A 50 24.61 7.85 2.81
C ARG A 50 26.12 7.59 3.04
N GLY A 51 26.53 6.33 2.95
CA GLY A 51 27.90 5.92 3.19
C GLY A 51 28.32 5.81 4.66
N THR A 52 27.37 5.94 5.59
CA THR A 52 27.61 5.70 7.02
C THR A 52 27.09 4.33 7.46
N ALA A 53 27.35 3.92 8.70
CA ALA A 53 26.80 2.70 9.29
C ALA A 53 25.27 2.69 9.36
N ALA A 54 24.61 3.83 9.14
CA ALA A 54 23.15 3.92 9.09
C ALA A 54 22.54 3.14 7.93
N LEU A 55 23.29 2.84 6.87
CA LEU A 55 22.81 2.03 5.73
C LEU A 55 22.26 0.66 6.13
N GLU A 56 22.77 0.08 7.21
CA GLU A 56 22.34 -1.22 7.73
C GLU A 56 21.14 -1.13 8.66
N MET A 57 20.69 0.08 9.00
CA MET A 57 19.53 0.30 9.86
C MET A 57 18.23 0.17 9.07
N GLU A 58 17.28 -0.57 9.61
CA GLU A 58 15.96 -0.76 9.00
C GLU A 58 15.25 0.58 8.78
N GLU A 59 15.32 1.49 9.75
CA GLU A 59 14.72 2.82 9.66
C GLU A 59 15.30 3.64 8.51
N TYR A 60 16.62 3.55 8.25
CA TYR A 60 17.22 4.22 7.10
C TYR A 60 16.71 3.65 5.78
N GLN A 61 16.61 2.33 5.67
CA GLN A 61 16.11 1.66 4.47
C GLN A 61 14.65 2.03 4.20
N LEU A 62 13.83 2.17 5.25
CA LEU A 62 12.46 2.65 5.13
C LEU A 62 12.38 4.11 4.68
N LEU A 63 13.25 4.98 5.18
CA LEU A 63 13.33 6.38 4.75
C LEU A 63 13.76 6.50 3.28
N GLU A 64 14.74 5.71 2.85
CA GLU A 64 15.18 5.65 1.45
C GLU A 64 14.08 5.10 0.54
N ARG A 65 13.38 4.04 0.97
CA ARG A 65 12.22 3.49 0.28
C ARG A 65 11.12 4.54 0.12
N LEU A 66 10.77 5.24 1.20
CA LEU A 66 9.77 6.30 1.19
C LEU A 66 10.13 7.41 0.19
N LEU A 67 11.38 7.87 0.22
CA LEU A 67 11.90 8.88 -0.70
C LEU A 67 11.73 8.46 -2.16
N ARG A 68 12.18 7.26 -2.50
CA ARG A 68 12.13 6.71 -3.86
C ARG A 68 10.69 6.51 -4.36
N GLU A 69 9.79 6.10 -3.48
CA GLU A 69 8.41 5.78 -3.83
C GLU A 69 7.53 7.02 -3.96
N GLN A 70 7.74 8.05 -3.13
CA GLN A 70 6.88 9.23 -3.04
C GLN A 70 7.45 10.46 -3.75
N CYS A 71 8.74 10.46 -4.11
CA CYS A 71 9.42 11.61 -4.67
C CYS A 71 10.12 11.32 -5.99
N GLU A 72 10.32 12.38 -6.77
CA GLU A 72 11.21 12.41 -7.93
C GLU A 72 12.47 13.19 -7.56
N ILE A 73 13.64 12.60 -7.82
CA ILE A 73 14.95 13.23 -7.64
C ILE A 73 15.42 13.74 -9.00
N GLY A 74 15.83 15.01 -9.07
CA GLY A 74 16.25 15.66 -10.32
C GLY A 74 15.13 16.44 -11.02
N GLY A 75 13.92 16.50 -10.44
CA GLY A 75 12.83 17.37 -10.89
C GLY A 75 13.20 18.83 -10.74
N LYS A 76 12.61 19.69 -11.59
CA LYS A 76 12.70 21.14 -11.36
C LYS A 76 11.89 21.46 -10.13
N ASP A 77 12.48 22.21 -9.19
CA ASP A 77 11.78 22.77 -8.05
C ASP A 77 10.52 23.50 -8.51
N ASP A 78 9.36 23.13 -8.01
CA ASP A 78 8.08 23.76 -8.32
C ASP A 78 7.94 25.17 -7.70
N GLY A 79 9.04 25.68 -7.11
CA GLY A 79 9.16 27.07 -6.63
C GLY A 79 8.16 27.43 -5.53
N VAL A 80 7.75 26.50 -4.67
CA VAL A 80 6.89 26.80 -3.52
C VAL A 80 7.74 27.48 -2.44
N PRO A 81 7.63 28.81 -2.23
CA PRO A 81 8.36 29.52 -1.21
C PRO A 81 7.88 29.03 0.18
N THR A 82 8.78 28.67 1.05
CA THR A 82 8.47 28.41 2.45
C THR A 82 8.77 29.68 3.25
N GLU A 83 7.72 30.31 3.78
CA GLU A 83 7.83 31.54 4.58
C GLU A 83 8.46 31.32 5.97
N ASP A 84 8.75 30.08 6.34
CA ASP A 84 9.24 29.69 7.67
C ASP A 84 10.69 29.14 7.68
N ASP A 85 11.47 29.37 6.64
CA ASP A 85 12.88 28.94 6.60
C ASP A 85 13.81 29.91 7.32
N ASP A 86 13.75 29.93 8.66
CA ASP A 86 14.80 30.55 9.49
C ASP A 86 16.16 29.79 9.42
N ASP A 87 16.20 28.67 8.70
CA ASP A 87 17.41 27.87 8.42
C ASP A 87 17.50 27.64 6.88
N ALA A 88 17.42 28.75 6.16
CA ALA A 88 17.48 28.79 4.69
C ALA A 88 18.86 28.39 4.17
N GLY A 89 19.16 27.11 4.23
CA GLY A 89 20.04 26.48 3.26
C GLY A 89 19.27 26.40 1.94
N GLU A 90 19.69 27.23 1.00
CA GLU A 90 19.23 27.37 -0.38
C GLU A 90 18.28 26.27 -0.86
N GLY A 91 16.99 26.61 -0.97
CA GLY A 91 15.89 25.71 -1.36
C GLY A 91 15.95 25.25 -2.82
N ASN A 92 17.05 24.68 -3.23
CA ASN A 92 17.30 24.20 -4.57
C ASN A 92 17.65 22.70 -4.59
N GLU A 93 17.11 21.93 -3.65
CA GLU A 93 17.26 20.49 -3.72
C GLU A 93 16.42 19.95 -4.90
N PRO A 94 17.03 19.06 -5.70
CA PRO A 94 16.37 18.52 -6.90
C PRO A 94 15.35 17.43 -6.54
N ILE A 95 14.36 17.78 -5.71
CA ILE A 95 13.34 16.84 -5.25
C ILE A 95 11.95 17.44 -5.33
N THR A 96 11.02 16.69 -5.90
CA THR A 96 9.59 17.01 -6.00
C THR A 96 8.74 15.82 -5.56
N LEU A 97 7.55 16.10 -5.03
CA LEU A 97 6.58 15.04 -4.73
C LEU A 97 5.97 14.52 -6.02
N LYS A 98 5.89 13.20 -6.16
CA LYS A 98 5.12 12.56 -7.23
C LYS A 98 3.65 12.93 -7.13
N LYS A 99 2.96 12.94 -8.26
CA LYS A 99 1.50 13.05 -8.25
C LYS A 99 0.90 11.77 -7.67
N PRO A 100 -0.26 11.84 -7.01
CA PRO A 100 -0.91 10.65 -6.45
C PRO A 100 -1.12 9.51 -7.46
N SER A 101 -1.33 9.83 -8.74
CA SER A 101 -1.48 8.85 -9.83
C SER A 101 -0.18 8.15 -10.24
N GLU A 102 0.96 8.69 -9.83
CA GLU A 102 2.31 8.18 -10.14
C GLU A 102 2.89 7.35 -8.98
N VAL A 103 2.22 7.39 -7.83
CA VAL A 103 2.60 6.60 -6.64
C VAL A 103 1.99 5.21 -6.75
N SER A 104 2.83 4.17 -6.64
CA SER A 104 2.36 2.79 -6.69
C SER A 104 1.41 2.47 -5.54
N PRO A 105 0.33 1.71 -5.78
CA PRO A 105 -0.51 1.16 -4.70
C PRO A 105 0.27 0.36 -3.65
N GLY A 106 1.36 -0.30 -4.05
CA GLY A 106 2.25 -1.04 -3.15
C GLY A 106 3.32 -0.19 -2.47
N SER A 107 3.26 1.16 -2.57
CA SER A 107 4.19 2.03 -1.87
C SER A 107 4.03 1.95 -0.35
N LEU A 108 5.10 2.27 0.38
CA LEU A 108 5.11 2.28 1.84
C LEU A 108 4.00 3.18 2.41
N GLN A 109 3.07 2.57 3.14
CA GLN A 109 1.93 3.26 3.75
C GLN A 109 2.16 3.59 5.23
N THR A 110 2.97 2.80 5.91
CA THR A 110 3.32 2.95 7.32
C THR A 110 4.65 2.27 7.61
N PRO A 111 5.52 2.85 8.47
CA PRO A 111 6.77 2.19 8.86
C PRO A 111 6.57 1.01 9.82
N HIS A 112 5.39 0.87 10.40
CA HIS A 112 5.08 -0.17 11.39
C HIS A 112 4.62 -1.49 10.76
N ASP A 113 4.20 -1.42 9.49
CA ASP A 113 3.75 -2.58 8.71
C ASP A 113 4.02 -2.29 7.23
N VAL A 114 5.10 -2.86 6.73
CA VAL A 114 5.64 -2.57 5.40
C VAL A 114 4.87 -3.26 4.26
N ASP A 115 4.01 -4.21 4.62
CA ASP A 115 3.19 -4.99 3.69
C ASP A 115 1.81 -4.36 3.44
N VAL A 116 1.44 -3.36 4.26
CA VAL A 116 0.22 -2.58 4.06
C VAL A 116 0.29 -1.85 2.73
N THR A 117 -0.74 -2.01 1.93
CA THR A 117 -0.90 -1.35 0.62
C THR A 117 -2.11 -0.43 0.58
N TYR A 118 -2.28 0.28 -0.52
CA TYR A 118 -3.40 1.20 -0.74
C TYR A 118 -4.19 0.81 -1.98
N SER A 119 -5.50 0.82 -1.87
CA SER A 119 -6.43 0.73 -2.98
C SER A 119 -7.33 1.96 -3.03
N GLY A 120 -7.57 2.51 -4.21
CA GLY A 120 -8.48 3.65 -4.38
C GLY A 120 -9.93 3.34 -4.00
N HIS A 121 -10.34 2.08 -4.05
CA HIS A 121 -11.70 1.62 -3.70
C HIS A 121 -11.79 1.11 -2.26
N LYS A 122 -10.76 0.41 -1.80
CA LYS A 122 -10.76 -0.35 -0.55
C LYS A 122 -10.05 0.39 0.58
N GLY A 123 -9.22 1.39 0.25
CA GLY A 123 -8.46 2.17 1.22
C GLY A 123 -7.10 1.55 1.53
N LYS A 124 -6.52 1.96 2.67
CA LYS A 124 -5.23 1.49 3.17
C LYS A 124 -5.44 0.30 4.10
N GLY A 125 -4.70 -0.78 3.89
CA GLY A 125 -4.74 -1.93 4.78
C GLY A 125 -4.68 -3.27 4.06
N TYR A 126 -5.44 -4.21 4.59
CA TYR A 126 -5.62 -5.55 4.08
C TYR A 126 -7.09 -5.80 3.77
N GLU A 127 -7.32 -6.80 2.95
CA GLU A 127 -8.60 -7.47 2.78
C GLU A 127 -8.51 -8.84 3.40
N VAL A 128 -9.65 -9.43 3.67
CA VAL A 128 -9.74 -10.82 4.12
C VAL A 128 -10.61 -11.57 3.14
N GLN A 129 -10.04 -12.57 2.50
CA GLN A 129 -10.78 -13.55 1.71
C GLN A 129 -11.33 -14.60 2.66
N VAL A 130 -12.63 -14.83 2.60
CA VAL A 130 -13.31 -15.80 3.48
C VAL A 130 -14.16 -16.71 2.62
N ALA A 131 -14.05 -18.01 2.85
CA ALA A 131 -14.98 -18.98 2.27
C ALA A 131 -15.61 -19.83 3.37
N GLU A 132 -16.85 -20.19 3.16
CA GLU A 132 -17.63 -21.02 4.06
C GLU A 132 -18.41 -22.09 3.28
N THR A 133 -18.80 -23.13 3.96
CA THR A 133 -19.74 -24.11 3.40
C THR A 133 -21.11 -23.47 3.21
N CYS A 134 -21.84 -23.83 2.14
CA CYS A 134 -23.14 -23.23 1.84
C CYS A 134 -24.23 -24.25 1.40
N ASP A 135 -24.02 -25.56 1.67
CA ASP A 135 -25.05 -26.54 1.38
C ASP A 135 -26.23 -26.39 2.37
N ASP A 136 -27.46 -26.30 1.84
CA ASP A 136 -28.69 -26.16 2.61
C ASP A 136 -28.94 -27.34 3.60
N LYS A 137 -28.30 -28.49 3.35
CA LYS A 137 -28.36 -29.66 4.25
C LYS A 137 -27.47 -29.55 5.45
N ASN A 138 -26.54 -28.60 5.47
CA ASN A 138 -25.66 -28.39 6.59
C ASN A 138 -26.43 -27.82 7.79
N ILE A 139 -26.29 -28.45 8.94
CA ILE A 139 -26.85 -27.93 10.19
C ILE A 139 -26.15 -26.63 10.61
N THR A 140 -24.87 -26.51 10.28
CA THR A 140 -24.02 -25.35 10.60
C THR A 140 -23.12 -25.09 9.39
N GLN A 141 -23.00 -23.83 9.00
CA GLN A 141 -22.00 -23.42 8.01
C GLN A 141 -20.66 -23.22 8.73
N ILE A 142 -19.60 -23.64 8.08
CA ILE A 142 -18.24 -23.65 8.62
C ILE A 142 -17.33 -22.84 7.70
N ILE A 143 -16.55 -21.92 8.30
CA ILE A 143 -15.51 -21.22 7.57
C ILE A 143 -14.39 -22.22 7.27
N THR A 144 -14.12 -22.42 5.99
CA THR A 144 -13.13 -23.36 5.46
C THR A 144 -11.83 -22.70 5.08
N TYR A 145 -11.88 -21.39 4.80
CA TYR A 145 -10.71 -20.62 4.38
C TYR A 145 -10.77 -19.19 4.89
N VAL A 146 -9.63 -18.69 5.34
CA VAL A 146 -9.42 -17.26 5.70
C VAL A 146 -8.02 -16.88 5.27
N GLU A 147 -7.90 -15.89 4.41
CA GLU A 147 -6.61 -15.38 3.93
C GLU A 147 -6.60 -13.85 3.93
N PRO A 148 -5.71 -13.21 4.69
CA PRO A 148 -5.48 -11.78 4.58
C PRO A 148 -4.64 -11.49 3.33
N THR A 149 -5.11 -10.58 2.48
CA THR A 149 -4.41 -10.11 1.28
C THR A 149 -4.19 -8.61 1.33
N PRO A 150 -3.10 -8.07 0.76
CA PRO A 150 -2.91 -6.63 0.66
C PRO A 150 -4.07 -5.96 -0.09
N SER A 151 -4.53 -4.79 0.35
CA SER A 151 -5.69 -4.10 -0.25
C SER A 151 -5.52 -3.75 -1.73
N SER A 152 -4.28 -3.69 -2.23
CA SER A 152 -3.97 -3.53 -3.65
C SER A 152 -4.02 -4.84 -4.45
N GLY A 153 -4.26 -5.97 -3.79
CA GLY A 153 -4.40 -7.27 -4.42
C GLY A 153 -5.60 -7.34 -5.36
N SER A 154 -5.55 -8.29 -6.28
CA SER A 154 -6.65 -8.57 -7.21
C SER A 154 -7.45 -9.77 -6.72
N ASP A 155 -8.74 -9.59 -6.54
CA ASP A 155 -9.66 -10.68 -6.18
C ASP A 155 -9.65 -11.79 -7.24
N ALA A 156 -9.40 -11.45 -8.50
CA ALA A 156 -9.29 -12.42 -9.60
C ALA A 156 -8.09 -13.39 -9.45
N ALA A 157 -7.14 -13.11 -8.58
CA ALA A 157 -5.99 -14.00 -8.33
C ALA A 157 -6.23 -14.98 -7.16
N VAL A 158 -7.38 -14.90 -6.49
CA VAL A 158 -7.66 -15.68 -5.27
C VAL A 158 -8.09 -17.14 -5.54
N PRO A 159 -8.87 -17.48 -6.59
CA PRO A 159 -9.42 -18.83 -6.73
C PRO A 159 -8.39 -19.95 -6.80
N GLU A 160 -7.28 -19.74 -7.51
CA GLU A 160 -6.22 -20.75 -7.64
C GLU A 160 -5.58 -21.12 -6.28
N PRO A 161 -4.98 -20.19 -5.50
CA PRO A 161 -4.41 -20.52 -4.20
C PRO A 161 -5.45 -21.00 -3.18
N PHE A 162 -6.69 -20.55 -3.31
CA PHE A 162 -7.79 -21.01 -2.46
C PHE A 162 -8.10 -22.50 -2.68
N ILE A 163 -8.31 -22.92 -3.92
CA ILE A 163 -8.62 -24.32 -4.27
C ILE A 163 -7.45 -25.23 -3.87
N ASP A 164 -6.21 -24.78 -4.13
CA ASP A 164 -5.00 -25.51 -3.76
C ASP A 164 -4.92 -25.74 -2.24
N ALA A 165 -5.16 -24.69 -1.44
CA ALA A 165 -5.15 -24.79 0.03
C ALA A 165 -6.24 -25.70 0.58
N LEU A 166 -7.41 -25.80 -0.06
CA LEU A 166 -8.48 -26.73 0.33
C LEU A 166 -8.14 -28.16 -0.08
N ASN A 167 -7.53 -28.33 -1.27
CA ASN A 167 -7.08 -29.62 -1.76
C ASN A 167 -6.01 -30.24 -0.84
N GLU A 168 -5.02 -29.46 -0.43
CA GLU A 168 -4.00 -29.90 0.54
C GLU A 168 -4.60 -30.41 1.85
N ARG A 169 -5.75 -29.85 2.26
CA ARG A 169 -6.47 -30.25 3.46
C ARG A 169 -7.47 -31.41 3.23
N ASN A 170 -7.61 -31.92 2.00
CA ASN A 170 -8.60 -32.91 1.58
C ASN A 170 -10.05 -32.46 1.85
N ILE A 171 -10.35 -31.18 1.69
CA ILE A 171 -11.68 -30.57 1.79
C ILE A 171 -12.04 -29.75 0.58
N GLN A 172 -11.49 -30.08 -0.58
CA GLN A 172 -11.80 -29.43 -1.85
C GLN A 172 -13.29 -29.54 -2.14
N PRO A 173 -13.97 -28.43 -2.52
CA PRO A 173 -15.38 -28.45 -2.85
C PRO A 173 -15.61 -28.97 -4.30
N ASP A 174 -16.74 -29.62 -4.53
CA ASP A 174 -17.21 -29.93 -5.88
C ASP A 174 -17.66 -28.65 -6.62
N GLU A 175 -18.30 -27.72 -5.89
CA GLU A 175 -18.78 -26.43 -6.40
C GLU A 175 -18.28 -25.28 -5.51
N LEU A 176 -17.79 -24.21 -6.14
CA LEU A 176 -17.38 -22.97 -5.49
C LEU A 176 -18.20 -21.80 -6.02
N PHE A 177 -19.05 -21.23 -5.16
CA PHE A 177 -19.83 -20.03 -5.48
C PHE A 177 -19.03 -18.78 -5.15
N ALA A 178 -18.90 -17.89 -6.13
CA ALA A 178 -18.14 -16.64 -5.97
C ALA A 178 -18.84 -15.48 -6.69
N ASP A 179 -18.44 -14.24 -6.36
CA ASP A 179 -18.95 -13.08 -7.06
C ASP A 179 -18.32 -12.92 -8.46
N THR A 180 -18.81 -11.91 -9.20
CA THR A 180 -18.41 -11.63 -10.59
C THR A 180 -16.89 -11.42 -10.76
N THR A 181 -16.20 -10.91 -9.74
CA THR A 181 -14.78 -10.58 -9.83
C THR A 181 -13.90 -11.83 -9.92
N TYR A 182 -14.34 -12.92 -9.30
CA TYR A 182 -13.63 -14.20 -9.32
C TYR A 182 -13.90 -15.02 -10.59
N GLY A 183 -15.00 -14.78 -11.32
CA GLY A 183 -15.48 -15.57 -12.45
C GLY A 183 -14.83 -15.27 -13.79
N SER A 184 -13.51 -15.01 -13.83
CA SER A 184 -12.81 -14.91 -15.12
C SER A 184 -12.77 -16.26 -15.85
N GLY A 185 -12.76 -16.24 -17.19
CA GLY A 185 -12.65 -17.47 -17.97
C GLY A 185 -11.38 -18.28 -17.64
N LYS A 186 -10.30 -17.61 -17.25
CA LYS A 186 -9.09 -18.25 -16.74
C LYS A 186 -9.37 -19.02 -15.44
N ASN A 187 -10.00 -18.35 -14.47
CA ASN A 187 -10.28 -18.95 -13.15
C ASN A 187 -11.25 -20.14 -13.26
N VAL A 188 -12.27 -20.04 -14.13
CA VAL A 188 -13.20 -21.14 -14.37
C VAL A 188 -12.46 -22.36 -14.95
N TYR A 189 -11.61 -22.14 -15.94
CA TYR A 189 -10.83 -23.21 -16.55
C TYR A 189 -9.83 -23.85 -15.57
N GLU A 190 -9.15 -23.05 -14.78
CA GLU A 190 -8.20 -23.54 -13.76
C GLU A 190 -8.91 -24.31 -12.65
N ALA A 191 -10.07 -23.82 -12.17
CA ALA A 191 -10.87 -24.54 -11.18
C ALA A 191 -11.31 -25.91 -11.71
N GLU A 192 -11.74 -26.00 -12.98
CA GLU A 192 -12.12 -27.26 -13.63
C GLU A 192 -10.96 -28.26 -13.69
N ILE A 193 -9.73 -27.80 -13.97
CA ILE A 193 -8.53 -28.65 -13.95
C ILE A 193 -8.32 -29.27 -12.56
N TRP A 194 -8.60 -28.52 -11.52
CA TRP A 194 -8.52 -28.98 -10.12
C TRP A 194 -9.72 -29.84 -9.69
N GLY A 195 -10.77 -29.97 -10.54
CA GLY A 195 -11.95 -30.74 -10.25
C GLY A 195 -13.01 -30.01 -9.43
N THR A 196 -12.98 -28.66 -9.41
CA THR A 196 -13.97 -27.79 -8.77
C THR A 196 -14.73 -27.01 -9.83
N GLU A 197 -16.05 -26.99 -9.78
CA GLU A 197 -16.87 -26.11 -10.61
C GLU A 197 -16.94 -24.70 -9.99
N LEU A 198 -16.35 -23.69 -10.64
CA LEU A 198 -16.46 -22.29 -10.20
C LEU A 198 -17.74 -21.67 -10.78
N VAL A 199 -18.72 -21.46 -9.91
CA VAL A 199 -20.01 -20.85 -10.24
C VAL A 199 -19.96 -19.35 -9.88
N SER A 200 -19.95 -18.49 -10.90
CA SER A 200 -19.88 -17.05 -10.73
C SER A 200 -20.67 -16.33 -11.82
N PRO A 201 -21.29 -15.18 -11.54
CA PRO A 201 -21.91 -14.36 -12.57
C PRO A 201 -20.86 -13.91 -13.59
N VAL A 202 -21.22 -13.91 -14.87
CA VAL A 202 -20.32 -13.45 -15.94
C VAL A 202 -20.09 -11.94 -15.82
N ALA A 203 -18.83 -11.52 -15.79
CA ALA A 203 -18.47 -10.11 -15.81
C ALA A 203 -18.87 -9.47 -17.15
N GLY A 204 -19.71 -8.42 -17.08
CA GLY A 204 -20.09 -7.63 -18.24
C GLY A 204 -21.26 -8.17 -19.02
N ASN A 205 -22.45 -7.80 -18.60
CA ASN A 205 -23.68 -7.87 -19.41
C ASN A 205 -23.58 -6.85 -20.57
N LYS A 206 -22.81 -7.16 -21.61
CA LYS A 206 -23.17 -6.67 -22.95
C LYS A 206 -24.20 -7.70 -23.47
N PRO A 207 -25.46 -7.30 -23.70
CA PRO A 207 -26.39 -8.17 -24.41
C PRO A 207 -25.69 -8.53 -25.73
N CYS A 208 -25.58 -9.84 -26.02
CA CYS A 208 -25.23 -10.27 -27.36
C CYS A 208 -26.22 -9.58 -28.27
N GLY A 209 -25.73 -8.66 -29.12
CA GLY A 209 -26.56 -7.95 -30.05
C GLY A 209 -27.31 -8.93 -30.90
N ALA A 210 -28.61 -8.74 -30.98
CA ALA A 210 -29.48 -9.36 -31.95
C ALA A 210 -29.18 -8.81 -33.34
#